data_c1ed671449849f32aeaf19916df0ec15
#
_entry.id   c1ed671449849f32aeaf19916df0ec15
#
_cell.length_a   1.000
_cell.length_b   1.000
_cell.length_c   1.000
_cell.angle_alpha   90.00
_cell.angle_beta   90.00
_cell.angle_gamma   90.00
#
_symmetry.space_group_name_H-M   'P 1'
#
loop_
_entity.id
_entity.type
_entity.pdbx_description
1 polymer ?
#
loop_
_entity_poly.entity_id
_entity_poly.type
_entity_poly.pdbx_seq_one_letter_code
_entity_poly.pdbx_strand_id
1 'polypeptide(L)'
;YLADRYGVSIADVSTGDYYVTEVDSERKLFDEITKFSPSEIICNESFYMSGVDIEDLRHRLKITIYALETWYFGDELAETTLLTHFKVKSLEALGLADYDCGMIAAGALLKYLYETQKNDLNNISVIHPYSTGKYMIIDSSTRRNLELVETLREKQKRGSLLWVLDKTKTAMGARLLRSYVEQPLIDKAEIEKRQDAICELNQHVITREELREYLNPIYDLERLICLLYTSPSPRDRSLSR
;
A
#
# COMPACT_ATOMS: atom_id res chain seq x y z
N TYR A 1 -14.64 -4.23 -9.67
CA TYR A 1 -15.04 -5.57 -10.10
C TYR A 1 -15.51 -5.54 -11.55
N LEU A 2 -14.89 -6.34 -12.37
CA LEU A 2 -15.20 -6.46 -13.79
C LEU A 2 -14.88 -7.89 -14.26
N ALA A 3 -15.81 -8.54 -15.00
CA ALA A 3 -15.60 -9.85 -15.63
C ALA A 3 -15.00 -10.93 -14.69
N ASP A 4 -15.55 -11.05 -13.49
CA ASP A 4 -15.16 -12.00 -12.44
C ASP A 4 -13.72 -11.79 -11.91
N ARG A 5 -13.15 -10.60 -12.11
CA ARG A 5 -11.88 -10.15 -11.53
C ARG A 5 -12.07 -8.92 -10.66
N TYR A 6 -11.21 -8.78 -9.67
CA TYR A 6 -11.14 -7.62 -8.82
C TYR A 6 -9.83 -6.87 -9.10
N GLY A 7 -9.94 -5.68 -9.69
CA GLY A 7 -8.83 -4.74 -9.73
C GLY A 7 -8.73 -4.04 -8.38
N VAL A 8 -7.54 -4.02 -7.80
CA VAL A 8 -7.27 -3.45 -6.49
C VAL A 8 -6.16 -2.42 -6.62
N SER A 9 -6.43 -1.18 -6.24
CA SER A 9 -5.43 -0.14 -6.14
C SER A 9 -5.41 0.44 -4.74
N ILE A 10 -4.22 0.68 -4.21
CA ILE A 10 -4.00 1.16 -2.85
C ILE A 10 -3.09 2.38 -2.89
N ALA A 11 -3.46 3.42 -2.14
CA ALA A 11 -2.65 4.62 -1.98
C ALA A 11 -2.44 4.95 -0.50
N ASP A 12 -1.21 5.22 -0.12
CA ASP A 12 -0.91 5.94 1.12
C ASP A 12 -0.45 7.35 0.78
N VAL A 13 -1.36 8.31 0.96
CA VAL A 13 -1.09 9.72 0.64
C VAL A 13 0.02 10.29 1.52
N SER A 14 0.27 9.72 2.70
CA SER A 14 1.28 10.21 3.63
C SER A 14 2.71 9.80 3.27
N THR A 15 2.89 8.72 2.53
CA THR A 15 4.18 8.20 2.06
C THR A 15 4.36 8.34 0.55
N GLY A 16 3.26 8.54 -0.20
CA GLY A 16 3.26 8.54 -1.65
C GLY A 16 3.26 7.16 -2.29
N ASP A 17 3.07 6.12 -1.48
CA ASP A 17 2.98 4.74 -1.97
C ASP A 17 1.72 4.53 -2.80
N TYR A 18 1.87 3.89 -3.95
CA TYR A 18 0.76 3.61 -4.87
C TYR A 18 0.91 2.21 -5.47
N TYR A 19 0.07 1.29 -5.03
CA TYR A 19 0.13 -0.12 -5.42
C TYR A 19 -1.06 -0.52 -6.27
N VAL A 20 -0.83 -1.47 -7.20
CA VAL A 20 -1.88 -2.04 -8.07
C VAL A 20 -1.72 -3.54 -8.16
N THR A 21 -2.83 -4.26 -8.07
CA THR A 21 -2.88 -5.70 -8.32
C THR A 21 -4.25 -6.10 -8.86
N GLU A 22 -4.31 -7.32 -9.37
CA GLU A 22 -5.56 -7.99 -9.72
C GLU A 22 -5.67 -9.31 -8.99
N VAL A 23 -6.89 -9.64 -8.55
CA VAL A 23 -7.20 -10.92 -7.93
C VAL A 23 -8.45 -11.54 -8.52
N ASP A 24 -8.48 -12.86 -8.53
CA ASP A 24 -9.49 -13.68 -9.21
C ASP A 24 -10.56 -14.26 -8.25
N SER A 25 -10.47 -13.92 -6.97
CA SER A 25 -11.39 -14.45 -5.97
C SER A 25 -11.63 -13.49 -4.83
N GLU A 26 -12.84 -13.56 -4.27
CA GLU A 26 -13.23 -12.81 -3.09
C GLU A 26 -12.28 -13.03 -1.92
N ARG A 27 -11.84 -14.28 -1.70
CA ARG A 27 -10.89 -14.59 -0.62
C ARG A 27 -9.59 -13.83 -0.77
N LYS A 28 -9.00 -13.82 -1.96
CA LYS A 28 -7.77 -13.04 -2.23
C LYS A 28 -8.00 -11.54 -2.07
N LEU A 29 -9.16 -11.04 -2.46
CA LEU A 29 -9.55 -9.66 -2.24
C LEU A 29 -9.57 -9.31 -0.74
N PHE A 30 -10.21 -10.16 0.09
CA PHE A 30 -10.23 -9.98 1.54
C PHE A 30 -8.83 -10.00 2.15
N ASP A 31 -7.96 -10.87 1.66
CA ASP A 31 -6.57 -10.94 2.11
C ASP A 31 -5.81 -9.64 1.78
N GLU A 32 -6.01 -9.07 0.58
CA GLU A 32 -5.41 -7.78 0.20
C GLU A 32 -5.97 -6.62 1.04
N ILE A 33 -7.28 -6.54 1.22
CA ILE A 33 -7.89 -5.51 2.08
C ILE A 33 -7.37 -5.60 3.52
N THR A 34 -7.30 -6.80 4.07
CA THR A 34 -6.81 -7.01 5.44
C THR A 34 -5.33 -6.67 5.58
N LYS A 35 -4.54 -6.97 4.56
CA LYS A 35 -3.11 -6.70 4.49
C LYS A 35 -2.79 -5.21 4.60
N PHE A 36 -3.50 -4.38 3.84
CA PHE A 36 -3.27 -2.94 3.83
C PHE A 36 -4.08 -2.20 4.90
N SER A 37 -5.14 -2.81 5.43
CA SER A 37 -6.00 -2.22 6.47
C SER A 37 -6.38 -0.79 6.16
N PRO A 38 -7.00 -0.51 4.99
CA PRO A 38 -7.30 0.84 4.56
C PRO A 38 -8.32 1.51 5.48
N SER A 39 -8.29 2.84 5.57
CA SER A 39 -9.29 3.62 6.31
C SER A 39 -10.62 3.71 5.55
N GLU A 40 -10.52 3.75 4.21
CA GLU A 40 -11.68 3.84 3.32
C GLU A 40 -11.47 3.02 2.05
N ILE A 41 -12.54 2.57 1.45
CA ILE A 41 -12.57 1.87 0.17
C ILE A 41 -13.56 2.59 -0.75
N ILE A 42 -13.12 2.92 -1.94
CA ILE A 42 -13.98 3.33 -3.05
C ILE A 42 -14.17 2.15 -4.01
N CYS A 43 -15.36 1.97 -4.51
CA CYS A 43 -15.68 0.86 -5.43
C CYS A 43 -16.72 1.26 -6.48
N ASN A 44 -16.83 0.47 -7.55
CA ASN A 44 -17.91 0.60 -8.53
C ASN A 44 -19.18 -0.11 -8.04
N GLU A 45 -20.33 0.22 -8.64
CA GLU A 45 -21.62 -0.39 -8.30
C GLU A 45 -21.60 -1.91 -8.50
N SER A 46 -20.90 -2.39 -9.53
CA SER A 46 -20.79 -3.83 -9.82
C SER A 46 -20.15 -4.61 -8.65
N PHE A 47 -19.34 -3.96 -7.83
CA PHE A 47 -18.76 -4.57 -6.64
C PHE A 47 -19.84 -4.93 -5.60
N TYR A 48 -20.87 -4.12 -5.44
CA TYR A 48 -22.00 -4.44 -4.55
C TYR A 48 -22.81 -5.64 -5.04
N MET A 49 -22.76 -5.94 -6.35
CA MET A 49 -23.45 -7.07 -6.97
C MET A 49 -22.57 -8.32 -7.11
N SER A 50 -21.29 -8.23 -6.73
CA SER A 50 -20.33 -9.34 -6.88
C SER A 50 -20.52 -10.48 -5.87
N GLY A 51 -21.45 -10.34 -4.92
CA GLY A 51 -21.68 -11.31 -3.85
C GLY A 51 -20.78 -11.15 -2.62
N VAL A 52 -19.84 -10.20 -2.65
CA VAL A 52 -18.99 -9.87 -1.48
C VAL A 52 -19.85 -9.34 -0.35
N ASP A 53 -19.65 -9.88 0.86
CA ASP A 53 -20.33 -9.39 2.06
C ASP A 53 -19.73 -8.06 2.54
N ILE A 54 -20.30 -6.97 2.01
CA ILE A 54 -19.86 -5.59 2.31
C ILE A 54 -20.13 -5.23 3.77
N GLU A 55 -21.20 -5.74 4.36
CA GLU A 55 -21.52 -5.48 5.76
C GLU A 55 -20.49 -6.15 6.69
N ASP A 56 -20.05 -7.36 6.35
CA ASP A 56 -18.96 -8.03 7.08
C ASP A 56 -17.65 -7.21 7.00
N LEU A 57 -17.30 -6.68 5.82
CA LEU A 57 -16.16 -5.78 5.64
C LEU A 57 -16.27 -4.53 6.54
N ARG A 58 -17.42 -3.86 6.53
CA ARG A 58 -17.66 -2.66 7.35
C ARG A 58 -17.56 -2.95 8.84
N HIS A 59 -18.20 -4.03 9.30
CA HIS A 59 -18.26 -4.35 10.73
C HIS A 59 -16.97 -4.95 11.28
N ARG A 60 -16.35 -5.88 10.55
CA ARG A 60 -15.13 -6.56 11.01
C ARG A 60 -13.90 -5.69 10.95
N LEU A 61 -13.74 -4.95 9.85
CA LEU A 61 -12.54 -4.15 9.59
C LEU A 61 -12.74 -2.68 9.96
N LYS A 62 -13.97 -2.26 10.27
CA LYS A 62 -14.34 -0.87 10.58
C LYS A 62 -13.94 0.10 9.47
N ILE A 63 -14.08 -0.34 8.22
CA ILE A 63 -13.72 0.41 7.02
C ILE A 63 -14.98 1.09 6.48
N THR A 64 -14.85 2.33 6.05
CA THR A 64 -15.91 3.02 5.31
C THR A 64 -15.82 2.65 3.84
N ILE A 65 -16.94 2.24 3.23
CA ILE A 65 -16.99 1.82 1.82
C ILE A 65 -17.98 2.71 1.07
N TYR A 66 -17.51 3.32 -0.02
CA TYR A 66 -18.30 4.20 -0.89
C TYR A 66 -18.41 3.62 -2.30
N ALA A 67 -19.61 3.57 -2.85
CA ALA A 67 -19.78 3.40 -4.28
C ALA A 67 -19.60 4.76 -4.96
N LEU A 68 -18.76 4.81 -5.97
CA LEU A 68 -18.63 5.97 -6.85
C LEU A 68 -19.44 5.74 -8.13
N GLU A 69 -19.78 6.84 -8.79
CA GLU A 69 -20.47 6.82 -10.06
C GLU A 69 -19.67 6.05 -11.14
N THR A 70 -20.38 5.38 -12.05
CA THR A 70 -19.79 4.49 -13.05
C THR A 70 -18.73 5.16 -13.92
N TRP A 71 -18.85 6.46 -14.19
CA TRP A 71 -17.91 7.18 -15.03
C TRP A 71 -16.49 7.26 -14.46
N TYR A 72 -16.30 7.17 -13.13
CA TYR A 72 -14.96 7.08 -12.52
C TYR A 72 -14.17 5.86 -13.01
N PHE A 73 -14.88 4.81 -13.37
CA PHE A 73 -14.32 3.52 -13.76
C PHE A 73 -14.33 3.30 -15.29
N GLY A 74 -14.30 4.39 -16.05
CA GLY A 74 -14.15 4.33 -17.52
C GLY A 74 -12.70 4.08 -17.91
N ASP A 75 -12.46 3.17 -18.85
CA ASP A 75 -11.13 2.78 -19.33
C ASP A 75 -10.33 3.96 -19.84
N GLU A 76 -10.91 4.76 -20.74
CA GLU A 76 -10.23 5.93 -21.32
C GLU A 76 -9.89 7.00 -20.28
N LEU A 77 -10.78 7.20 -19.29
CA LEU A 77 -10.54 8.15 -18.21
C LEU A 77 -9.41 7.66 -17.31
N ALA A 78 -9.42 6.38 -16.96
CA ALA A 78 -8.42 5.76 -16.11
C ALA A 78 -7.03 5.84 -16.77
N GLU A 79 -6.92 5.43 -18.03
CA GLU A 79 -5.69 5.49 -18.81
C GLU A 79 -5.18 6.93 -18.92
N THR A 80 -6.01 7.86 -19.38
CA THR A 80 -5.62 9.27 -19.53
C THR A 80 -5.16 9.89 -18.22
N THR A 81 -5.86 9.59 -17.11
CA THR A 81 -5.50 10.07 -15.77
C THR A 81 -4.12 9.58 -15.35
N LEU A 82 -3.85 8.29 -15.52
CA LEU A 82 -2.56 7.67 -15.17
C LEU A 82 -1.43 8.21 -16.03
N LEU A 83 -1.59 8.22 -17.37
CA LEU A 83 -0.55 8.69 -18.28
C LEU A 83 -0.20 10.18 -18.05
N THR A 84 -1.21 11.00 -17.77
CA THR A 84 -1.03 12.43 -17.50
C THR A 84 -0.31 12.66 -16.18
N HIS A 85 -0.70 11.96 -15.12
CA HIS A 85 -0.12 12.10 -13.78
C HIS A 85 1.35 11.67 -13.75
N PHE A 86 1.63 10.46 -14.23
CA PHE A 86 2.99 9.92 -14.24
C PHE A 86 3.86 10.44 -15.40
N LYS A 87 3.30 11.27 -16.29
CA LYS A 87 4.00 11.90 -17.44
C LYS A 87 4.65 10.87 -18.37
N VAL A 88 3.97 9.77 -18.60
CA VAL A 88 4.41 8.68 -19.49
C VAL A 88 3.52 8.59 -20.72
N LYS A 89 3.98 7.88 -21.75
CA LYS A 89 3.29 7.79 -23.04
C LYS A 89 2.47 6.50 -23.20
N SER A 90 2.68 5.52 -22.35
CA SER A 90 1.98 4.24 -22.44
C SER A 90 1.91 3.53 -21.09
N LEU A 91 0.95 2.60 -20.96
CA LEU A 91 0.74 1.80 -19.75
C LEU A 91 1.88 0.80 -19.52
N GLU A 92 2.60 0.38 -20.57
CA GLU A 92 3.79 -0.48 -20.43
C GLU A 92 4.88 0.19 -19.61
N ALA A 93 5.05 1.52 -19.75
CA ALA A 93 6.02 2.25 -18.95
C ALA A 93 5.69 2.28 -17.46
N LEU A 94 4.43 2.03 -17.09
CA LEU A 94 3.95 1.89 -15.72
C LEU A 94 3.92 0.42 -15.26
N GLY A 95 4.20 -0.53 -16.15
CA GLY A 95 4.06 -1.97 -15.87
C GLY A 95 2.60 -2.43 -15.75
N LEU A 96 1.66 -1.69 -16.34
CA LEU A 96 0.21 -1.96 -16.25
C LEU A 96 -0.38 -2.60 -17.51
N ALA A 97 0.44 -2.99 -18.49
CA ALA A 97 -0.04 -3.56 -19.75
C ALA A 97 -0.91 -4.82 -19.59
N ASP A 98 -0.65 -5.60 -18.54
CA ASP A 98 -1.37 -6.84 -18.25
C ASP A 98 -2.42 -6.68 -17.14
N TYR A 99 -2.76 -5.46 -16.73
CA TYR A 99 -3.65 -5.15 -15.60
C TYR A 99 -4.87 -4.36 -16.06
N ASP A 100 -5.84 -5.01 -16.68
CA ASP A 100 -7.06 -4.35 -17.20
C ASP A 100 -7.91 -3.77 -16.08
N CYS A 101 -8.34 -4.61 -15.14
CA CYS A 101 -9.15 -4.18 -13.99
C CYS A 101 -8.33 -3.34 -13.00
N GLY A 102 -7.05 -3.66 -12.84
CA GLY A 102 -6.12 -2.94 -11.98
C GLY A 102 -5.86 -1.54 -12.46
N MET A 103 -5.71 -1.33 -13.77
CA MET A 103 -5.55 -0.04 -14.42
C MET A 103 -6.76 0.86 -14.16
N ILE A 104 -7.98 0.31 -14.35
CA ILE A 104 -9.23 1.02 -14.07
C ILE A 104 -9.31 1.41 -12.59
N ALA A 105 -9.02 0.50 -11.69
CA ALA A 105 -9.03 0.78 -10.25
C ALA A 105 -8.00 1.85 -9.87
N ALA A 106 -6.81 1.82 -10.47
CA ALA A 106 -5.78 2.82 -10.26
C ALA A 106 -6.21 4.19 -10.78
N GLY A 107 -6.70 4.28 -12.00
CA GLY A 107 -7.18 5.55 -12.54
C GLY A 107 -8.32 6.16 -11.73
N ALA A 108 -9.28 5.34 -11.30
CA ALA A 108 -10.39 5.78 -10.46
C ALA A 108 -9.92 6.29 -9.09
N LEU A 109 -9.00 5.59 -8.43
CA LEU A 109 -8.42 6.02 -7.16
C LEU A 109 -7.67 7.34 -7.30
N LEU A 110 -6.85 7.48 -8.33
CA LEU A 110 -6.09 8.71 -8.58
C LEU A 110 -7.02 9.89 -8.84
N LYS A 111 -8.08 9.69 -9.64
CA LYS A 111 -9.10 10.70 -9.90
C LYS A 111 -9.82 11.14 -8.63
N TYR A 112 -10.21 10.18 -7.79
CA TYR A 112 -10.82 10.46 -6.48
C TYR A 112 -9.89 11.26 -5.56
N LEU A 113 -8.60 10.92 -5.53
CA LEU A 113 -7.61 11.64 -4.74
C LEU A 113 -7.43 13.09 -5.21
N TYR A 114 -7.42 13.35 -6.51
CA TYR A 114 -7.39 14.72 -7.03
C TYR A 114 -8.58 15.57 -6.56
N GLU A 115 -9.75 14.98 -6.52
CA GLU A 115 -10.97 15.70 -6.11
C GLU A 115 -11.05 15.94 -4.60
N THR A 116 -10.56 14.98 -3.81
CA THR A 116 -10.64 15.05 -2.34
C THR A 116 -9.48 15.81 -1.72
N GLN A 117 -8.25 15.61 -2.21
CA GLN A 117 -7.06 16.24 -1.64
C GLN A 117 -6.83 17.66 -2.16
N LYS A 118 -7.41 18.03 -3.31
CA LYS A 118 -7.29 19.36 -3.94
C LYS A 118 -5.85 19.85 -4.08
N ASN A 119 -4.92 18.96 -4.32
CA ASN A 119 -3.50 19.25 -4.58
C ASN A 119 -2.98 18.40 -5.74
N ASP A 120 -1.77 18.67 -6.20
CA ASP A 120 -1.20 18.07 -7.40
C ASP A 120 -0.73 16.62 -7.21
N LEU A 121 -0.86 16.05 -6.02
CA LEU A 121 -0.43 14.67 -5.67
C LEU A 121 1.00 14.33 -6.16
N ASN A 122 1.90 15.32 -6.20
CA ASN A 122 3.26 15.15 -6.72
C ASN A 122 4.10 14.15 -5.88
N ASN A 123 3.67 13.85 -4.67
CA ASN A 123 4.26 12.84 -3.82
C ASN A 123 3.99 11.41 -4.33
N ILE A 124 2.91 11.19 -5.07
CA ILE A 124 2.63 9.91 -5.73
C ILE A 124 3.37 9.92 -7.07
N SER A 125 4.64 9.59 -7.06
CA SER A 125 5.51 9.69 -8.22
C SER A 125 5.76 8.37 -8.95
N VAL A 126 5.46 7.26 -8.29
CA VAL A 126 5.68 5.90 -8.81
C VAL A 126 4.47 5.03 -8.51
N ILE A 127 4.06 4.23 -9.49
CA ILE A 127 3.08 3.17 -9.32
C ILE A 127 3.81 1.82 -9.22
N HIS A 128 3.33 0.95 -8.33
CA HIS A 128 3.92 -0.35 -8.05
C HIS A 128 2.94 -1.47 -8.39
N PRO A 129 2.89 -1.94 -9.65
CA PRO A 129 2.15 -3.15 -9.95
C PRO A 129 2.80 -4.35 -9.27
N TYR A 130 2.00 -5.23 -8.68
CA TYR A 130 2.50 -6.45 -8.06
C TYR A 130 1.56 -7.63 -8.27
N SER A 131 2.18 -8.81 -8.37
CA SER A 131 1.43 -10.07 -8.39
C SER A 131 1.38 -10.68 -7.01
N THR A 132 0.22 -11.17 -6.62
CA THR A 132 0.02 -11.87 -5.33
C THR A 132 0.84 -13.15 -5.23
N GLY A 133 1.32 -13.71 -6.36
CA GLY A 133 2.15 -14.92 -6.38
C GLY A 133 3.60 -14.76 -5.92
N LYS A 134 4.08 -13.52 -5.68
CA LYS A 134 5.45 -13.25 -5.22
C LYS A 134 5.66 -13.48 -3.73
N TYR A 135 4.59 -13.43 -2.96
CA TYR A 135 4.62 -13.53 -1.51
C TYR A 135 3.82 -14.73 -1.00
N MET A 136 4.18 -15.24 0.16
CA MET A 136 3.42 -16.27 0.85
C MET A 136 2.02 -15.74 1.20
N ILE A 137 1.00 -16.48 0.80
CA ILE A 137 -0.39 -16.13 1.14
C ILE A 137 -0.63 -16.47 2.61
N ILE A 138 -0.84 -15.46 3.42
CA ILE A 138 -1.24 -15.59 4.82
C ILE A 138 -2.64 -15.00 4.93
N ASP A 139 -3.63 -15.86 5.11
CA ASP A 139 -5.02 -15.40 5.23
C ASP A 139 -5.25 -14.59 6.53
N SER A 140 -6.34 -13.86 6.59
CA SER A 140 -6.67 -12.97 7.70
C SER A 140 -6.79 -13.70 9.04
N SER A 141 -7.29 -14.95 9.04
CA SER A 141 -7.41 -15.78 10.23
C SER A 141 -6.05 -16.25 10.74
N THR A 142 -5.20 -16.70 9.83
CA THR A 142 -3.83 -17.11 10.15
C THR A 142 -3.00 -15.94 10.67
N ARG A 143 -3.08 -14.78 10.00
CA ARG A 143 -2.40 -13.54 10.43
C ARG A 143 -2.77 -13.16 11.86
N ARG A 144 -4.07 -13.18 12.14
CA ARG A 144 -4.61 -12.88 13.48
C ARG A 144 -4.19 -13.91 14.51
N ASN A 145 -4.32 -15.22 14.20
CA ASN A 145 -4.03 -16.30 15.15
C ASN A 145 -2.54 -16.41 15.46
N LEU A 146 -1.67 -16.08 14.53
CA LEU A 146 -0.22 -16.01 14.74
C LEU A 146 0.23 -14.70 15.43
N GLU A 147 -0.69 -13.77 15.69
CA GLU A 147 -0.38 -12.48 16.31
C GLU A 147 0.82 -11.78 15.66
N LEU A 148 0.84 -11.75 14.32
CA LEU A 148 2.00 -11.25 13.57
C LEU A 148 2.30 -9.78 13.86
N VAL A 149 1.29 -8.93 13.88
CA VAL A 149 1.44 -7.47 14.03
C VAL A 149 0.75 -6.89 15.25
N GLU A 150 -0.28 -7.57 15.75
CA GLU A 150 -1.05 -7.19 16.94
C GLU A 150 -1.54 -8.41 17.70
N THR A 151 -1.82 -8.25 19.00
CA THR A 151 -2.33 -9.33 19.85
C THR A 151 -3.83 -9.55 19.62
N LEU A 152 -4.28 -10.79 19.83
CA LEU A 152 -5.68 -11.22 19.67
C LEU A 152 -6.65 -10.47 20.57
N ARG A 153 -6.27 -10.30 21.83
CA ARG A 153 -7.17 -9.76 22.88
C ARG A 153 -7.19 -8.26 22.90
N GLU A 154 -6.03 -7.63 22.94
CA GLU A 154 -5.90 -6.19 23.19
C GLU A 154 -5.73 -5.38 21.90
N LYS A 155 -5.52 -6.06 20.76
CA LYS A 155 -5.22 -5.42 19.47
C LYS A 155 -4.09 -4.38 19.56
N GLN A 156 -3.05 -4.74 20.32
CA GLN A 156 -1.87 -3.90 20.53
C GLN A 156 -0.65 -4.52 19.85
N LYS A 157 0.28 -3.68 19.42
CA LYS A 157 1.56 -4.14 18.88
C LYS A 157 2.38 -4.90 19.95
N ARG A 158 2.34 -4.45 21.20
CA ARG A 158 3.09 -5.07 22.30
C ARG A 158 2.62 -6.51 22.53
N GLY A 159 3.54 -7.45 22.49
CA GLY A 159 3.27 -8.88 22.60
C GLY A 159 3.15 -9.62 21.27
N SER A 160 3.08 -8.91 20.14
CA SER A 160 3.06 -9.53 18.81
C SER A 160 4.46 -9.95 18.33
N LEU A 161 4.52 -10.77 17.28
CA LEU A 161 5.79 -11.13 16.63
C LEU A 161 6.55 -9.88 16.17
N LEU A 162 5.85 -8.94 15.52
CA LEU A 162 6.45 -7.68 15.08
C LEU A 162 7.07 -6.90 16.24
N TRP A 163 6.44 -6.88 17.41
CA TRP A 163 7.00 -6.18 18.57
C TRP A 163 8.32 -6.79 19.06
N VAL A 164 8.45 -8.10 19.01
CA VAL A 164 9.68 -8.80 19.40
C VAL A 164 10.81 -8.49 18.42
N LEU A 165 10.50 -8.51 17.11
CA LEU A 165 11.49 -8.31 16.04
C LEU A 165 11.87 -6.84 15.85
N ASP A 166 10.97 -5.89 16.15
CA ASP A 166 11.18 -4.48 15.86
C ASP A 166 12.22 -3.84 16.78
N LYS A 167 13.44 -3.83 16.27
CA LYS A 167 14.60 -3.11 16.84
C LYS A 167 15.10 -2.02 15.87
N THR A 168 14.23 -1.62 14.93
CA THR A 168 14.56 -0.61 13.94
C THR A 168 14.86 0.74 14.58
N LYS A 169 15.67 1.56 13.89
CA LYS A 169 16.08 2.89 14.35
C LYS A 169 15.31 4.02 13.67
N THR A 170 14.64 3.72 12.56
CA THR A 170 13.91 4.71 11.77
C THR A 170 12.45 4.27 11.59
N ALA A 171 11.56 5.24 11.40
CA ALA A 171 10.16 4.96 11.08
C ALA A 171 10.00 4.22 9.75
N MET A 172 10.82 4.57 8.74
CA MET A 172 10.88 3.89 7.44
C MET A 172 11.27 2.41 7.61
N GLY A 173 12.30 2.13 8.41
CA GLY A 173 12.72 0.75 8.73
C GLY A 173 11.63 -0.03 9.45
N ALA A 174 10.87 0.58 10.36
CA ALA A 174 9.76 -0.06 11.05
C ALA A 174 8.63 -0.44 10.09
N ARG A 175 8.29 0.43 9.11
CA ARG A 175 7.33 0.11 8.05
C ARG A 175 7.80 -1.04 7.18
N LEU A 176 9.06 -1.01 6.75
CA LEU A 176 9.64 -2.07 5.94
C LEU A 176 9.67 -3.42 6.69
N LEU A 177 10.05 -3.43 7.96
CA LEU A 177 10.02 -4.65 8.77
C LEU A 177 8.61 -5.20 8.92
N ARG A 178 7.63 -4.33 9.13
CA ARG A 178 6.22 -4.72 9.17
C ARG A 178 5.80 -5.39 7.87
N SER A 179 6.14 -4.79 6.72
CA SER A 179 5.82 -5.39 5.42
C SER A 179 6.48 -6.77 5.24
N TYR A 180 7.70 -6.98 5.73
CA TYR A 180 8.37 -8.28 5.68
C TYR A 180 7.68 -9.35 6.51
N VAL A 181 7.12 -8.98 7.66
CA VAL A 181 6.37 -9.90 8.53
C VAL A 181 5.00 -10.23 7.92
N GLU A 182 4.34 -9.25 7.33
CA GLU A 182 3.01 -9.42 6.72
C GLU A 182 3.06 -10.11 5.35
N GLN A 183 4.18 -9.98 4.63
CA GLN A 183 4.38 -10.47 3.26
C GLN A 183 5.71 -11.24 3.13
N PRO A 184 5.81 -12.45 3.69
CA PRO A 184 7.02 -13.24 3.55
C PRO A 184 7.26 -13.62 2.08
N LEU A 185 8.51 -13.57 1.66
CA LEU A 185 8.92 -14.00 0.32
C LEU A 185 8.78 -15.51 0.17
N ILE A 186 8.52 -15.94 -1.08
CA ILE A 186 8.52 -17.35 -1.47
C ILE A 186 9.80 -17.68 -2.23
N ASP A 187 10.33 -16.73 -2.98
CA ASP A 187 11.51 -16.94 -3.81
C ASP A 187 12.75 -17.18 -2.93
N LYS A 188 13.36 -18.35 -3.14
CA LYS A 188 14.53 -18.80 -2.36
C LYS A 188 15.72 -17.86 -2.50
N ALA A 189 16.00 -17.38 -3.72
CA ALA A 189 17.17 -16.55 -3.98
C ALA A 189 17.03 -15.18 -3.27
N GLU A 190 15.84 -14.60 -3.27
CA GLU A 190 15.57 -13.35 -2.56
C GLU A 190 15.60 -13.53 -1.04
N ILE A 191 15.18 -14.70 -0.52
CA ILE A 191 15.29 -15.04 0.90
C ILE A 191 16.76 -15.15 1.30
N GLU A 192 17.55 -15.93 0.56
CA GLU A 192 18.99 -16.13 0.80
C GLU A 192 19.75 -14.80 0.78
N LYS A 193 19.46 -13.93 -0.18
CA LYS A 193 20.06 -12.58 -0.27
C LYS A 193 19.79 -11.73 1.00
N ARG A 194 18.58 -11.81 1.57
CA ARG A 194 18.29 -11.13 2.84
C ARG A 194 19.04 -11.76 4.01
N GLN A 195 19.14 -13.09 4.03
CA GLN A 195 19.86 -13.83 5.07
C GLN A 195 21.36 -13.55 5.02
N ASP A 196 21.95 -13.46 3.83
CA ASP A 196 23.36 -13.12 3.63
C ASP A 196 23.67 -11.73 4.18
N ALA A 197 22.82 -10.74 3.90
CA ALA A 197 22.98 -9.39 4.45
C ALA A 197 22.92 -9.36 5.99
N ILE A 198 22.01 -10.15 6.58
CA ILE A 198 21.91 -10.29 8.05
C ILE A 198 23.15 -10.98 8.60
N CYS A 199 23.65 -12.04 7.94
CA CYS A 199 24.84 -12.77 8.33
C CYS A 199 26.07 -11.86 8.33
N GLU A 200 26.26 -11.10 7.27
CA GLU A 200 27.34 -10.10 7.14
C GLU A 200 27.34 -9.10 8.31
N LEU A 201 26.20 -8.47 8.58
CA LEU A 201 26.06 -7.51 9.68
C LEU A 201 26.22 -8.17 11.08
N ASN A 202 25.89 -9.46 11.19
CA ASN A 202 26.08 -10.18 12.45
C ASN A 202 27.54 -10.53 12.71
N GLN A 203 28.32 -10.78 11.66
CA GLN A 203 29.75 -11.02 11.75
C GLN A 203 30.54 -9.71 12.01
N HIS A 204 30.09 -8.59 11.47
CA HIS A 204 30.74 -7.29 11.58
C HIS A 204 30.05 -6.40 12.64
N VAL A 205 30.19 -6.75 13.91
CA VAL A 205 29.50 -6.09 15.03
C VAL A 205 29.79 -4.60 15.09
N ILE A 206 31.03 -4.17 14.87
CA ILE A 206 31.42 -2.74 14.92
C ILE A 206 30.64 -1.98 13.83
N THR A 207 30.71 -2.43 12.59
CA THR A 207 30.02 -1.82 11.44
C THR A 207 28.50 -1.76 11.69
N ARG A 208 27.92 -2.83 12.25
CA ARG A 208 26.50 -2.87 12.60
C ARG A 208 26.13 -1.77 13.64
N GLU A 209 26.92 -1.61 14.69
CA GLU A 209 26.62 -0.60 15.72
C GLU A 209 26.84 0.82 15.19
N GLU A 210 27.90 1.07 14.41
CA GLU A 210 28.11 2.34 13.71
C GLU A 210 26.93 2.68 12.80
N LEU A 211 26.45 1.73 11.99
CA LEU A 211 25.28 1.91 11.15
C LEU A 211 24.03 2.26 11.96
N ARG A 212 23.84 1.62 13.12
CA ARG A 212 22.71 1.93 14.02
C ARG A 212 22.81 3.35 14.60
N GLU A 213 24.01 3.81 14.91
CA GLU A 213 24.24 5.19 15.38
C GLU A 213 23.93 6.21 14.28
N TYR A 214 24.38 5.95 13.04
CA TYR A 214 24.07 6.82 11.88
C TYR A 214 22.58 6.86 11.55
N LEU A 215 21.85 5.77 11.73
CA LEU A 215 20.41 5.71 11.47
C LEU A 215 19.58 6.41 12.56
N ASN A 216 20.09 6.53 13.78
CA ASN A 216 19.32 7.04 14.92
C ASN A 216 18.84 8.51 14.75
N PRO A 217 19.64 9.46 14.19
CA PRO A 217 19.18 10.83 13.95
C PRO A 217 18.36 11.01 12.66
N ILE A 218 18.13 9.95 11.88
CA ILE A 218 17.40 10.05 10.61
C ILE A 218 15.90 10.15 10.87
N TYR A 219 15.32 11.27 10.47
CA TYR A 219 13.88 11.51 10.51
C TYR A 219 13.14 10.69 9.44
N ASP A 220 11.83 10.68 9.51
CA ASP A 220 10.96 10.03 8.52
C ASP A 220 10.96 10.84 7.20
N LEU A 221 11.97 10.58 6.37
CA LEU A 221 12.19 11.30 5.11
C LEU A 221 11.03 11.09 4.13
N GLU A 222 10.43 9.90 4.09
CA GLU A 222 9.29 9.62 3.22
C GLU A 222 8.14 10.58 3.51
N ARG A 223 7.74 10.69 4.78
CA ARG A 223 6.67 11.60 5.21
C ARG A 223 7.05 13.07 5.12
N LEU A 224 8.30 13.42 5.41
CA LEU A 224 8.76 14.79 5.30
C LEU A 224 8.73 15.28 3.84
N ILE A 225 9.17 14.45 2.90
CA ILE A 225 9.12 14.77 1.47
C ILE A 225 7.66 14.93 1.02
N CYS A 226 6.78 14.01 1.41
CA CYS A 226 5.36 14.13 1.08
C CYS A 226 4.74 15.42 1.64
N LEU A 227 5.06 15.81 2.86
CA LEU A 227 4.58 17.06 3.45
C LEU A 227 5.08 18.30 2.71
N LEU A 228 6.29 18.28 2.16
CA LEU A 228 6.80 19.38 1.34
C LEU A 228 6.00 19.58 0.05
N TYR A 229 5.50 18.50 -0.54
CA TYR A 229 4.68 18.56 -1.76
C TYR A 229 3.19 18.81 -1.48
N THR A 230 2.69 18.43 -0.30
CA THR A 230 1.26 18.53 0.03
C THR A 230 0.90 19.78 0.84
N SER A 231 1.87 20.41 1.51
CA SER A 231 1.63 21.65 2.27
C SER A 231 1.61 22.86 1.34
N PRO A 232 0.56 23.70 1.38
CA PRO A 232 0.56 24.95 0.61
C PRO A 232 1.74 25.80 1.02
N SER A 233 2.49 26.31 0.03
CA SER A 233 3.62 27.21 0.25
C SER A 233 3.20 28.41 1.10
N PRO A 234 4.05 28.93 1.99
CA PRO A 234 3.77 30.19 2.67
C PRO A 234 3.41 31.36 1.72
N ARG A 235 3.85 31.30 0.46
CA ARG A 235 3.49 32.27 -0.59
C ARG A 235 2.04 32.12 -1.07
N ASP A 236 1.48 30.91 -1.07
CA ASP A 236 0.10 30.65 -1.51
C ASP A 236 -0.91 31.14 -0.48
N ARG A 237 -0.53 31.19 0.80
CA ARG A 237 -1.35 31.76 1.88
C ARG A 237 -1.45 33.29 1.83
N SER A 238 -0.55 33.96 1.15
CA SER A 238 -0.55 35.44 1.04
C SER A 238 -1.43 35.99 -0.08
N LEU A 239 -1.88 35.14 -1.00
CA LEU A 239 -2.75 35.51 -2.13
C LEU A 239 -4.27 35.34 -1.83
N SER A 240 -4.62 34.86 -0.64
CA SER A 240 -6.00 34.61 -0.21
C SER A 240 -6.50 35.66 0.82
N ARG A 241 -6.10 36.94 0.67
CA ARG A 241 -6.65 38.07 1.42
C ARG A 241 -7.18 39.13 0.49
#